data_67e087d58f99fb44fbaad3f4f4b68b7b
#
_entry.id   67e087d58f99fb44fbaad3f4f4b68b7b
#
_cell.length_a   1.000
_cell.length_b   1.000
_cell.length_c   1.000
_cell.angle_alpha   90.00
_cell.angle_beta   90.00
_cell.angle_gamma   90.00
#
_symmetry.space_group_name_H-M   'P 1'
#
loop_
_entity.id
_entity.type
_entity.pdbx_description
1 polymer ?
#
loop_
_entity_poly.entity_id
_entity_poly.type
_entity_poly.pdbx_seq_one_letter_code
_entity_poly.pdbx_strand_id
1 'polypeptide(L)'
;MELWCSWQQQLTSLSRRGYRCLAPDLRGYGDSSAPASPASYTAFHLVGDVVGLLDALSLPQVFVVGQGWGALLAWYLCTFRPERVRALVAMSVAFMPRNPAVRPLDGFRRIYGDGYYLVRMQEPGQMEAEFASMDTRFIFKRLFTTRDTGATSLSKEWWVSPEEEIELPPWLSEEYIDHLAAKFDETGFTGAMNFYRCLDL
;
A
#
# COMPACT_ATOMS: atom_id res chain seq x y z
N MET A 1 0.48 -3.63 -2.05
CA MET A 1 -0.02 -3.19 -3.36
C MET A 1 -1.41 -3.79 -3.57
N GLU A 2 -2.44 -3.08 -3.12
CA GLU A 2 -3.84 -3.52 -3.15
C GLU A 2 -4.72 -2.36 -3.61
N LEU A 3 -5.89 -2.66 -4.18
CA LEU A 3 -6.88 -1.70 -4.61
C LEU A 3 -8.09 -1.72 -3.65
N TRP A 4 -9.01 -0.77 -3.81
CA TRP A 4 -10.23 -0.68 -2.99
C TRP A 4 -11.02 -2.00 -2.91
N CYS A 5 -10.98 -2.80 -3.98
CA CYS A 5 -11.71 -4.07 -4.08
C CYS A 5 -11.22 -5.14 -3.09
N SER A 6 -10.01 -5.01 -2.52
CA SER A 6 -9.55 -5.89 -1.43
C SER A 6 -10.42 -5.79 -0.18
N TRP A 7 -11.15 -4.69 -0.04
CA TRP A 7 -12.08 -4.44 1.07
C TRP A 7 -13.52 -4.86 0.81
N GLN A 8 -13.82 -5.50 -0.32
CA GLN A 8 -15.18 -5.82 -0.76
C GLN A 8 -15.98 -6.60 0.30
N GLN A 9 -15.36 -7.55 0.98
CA GLN A 9 -15.98 -8.35 2.04
C GLN A 9 -16.37 -7.49 3.23
N GLN A 10 -15.46 -6.62 3.68
CA GLN A 10 -15.65 -5.71 4.81
C GLN A 10 -16.70 -4.65 4.47
N LEU A 11 -16.63 -4.06 3.28
CA LEU A 11 -17.63 -3.11 2.78
C LEU A 11 -19.03 -3.71 2.79
N THR A 12 -19.17 -4.92 2.26
CA THR A 12 -20.45 -5.64 2.22
C THR A 12 -20.98 -5.94 3.63
N SER A 13 -20.11 -6.46 4.50
CA SER A 13 -20.49 -6.83 5.87
C SER A 13 -20.90 -5.62 6.71
N LEU A 14 -20.17 -4.51 6.61
CA LEU A 14 -20.46 -3.30 7.37
C LEU A 14 -21.68 -2.56 6.81
N SER A 15 -21.84 -2.52 5.50
CA SER A 15 -23.04 -1.91 4.87
C SER A 15 -24.33 -2.61 5.30
N ARG A 16 -24.32 -3.96 5.39
CA ARG A 16 -25.45 -4.72 5.91
C ARG A 16 -25.80 -4.41 7.37
N ARG A 17 -24.86 -3.83 8.11
CA ARG A 17 -25.05 -3.37 9.50
C ARG A 17 -25.42 -1.88 9.59
N GLY A 18 -25.71 -1.25 8.47
CA GLY A 18 -26.16 0.16 8.40
C GLY A 18 -25.04 1.19 8.35
N TYR A 19 -23.78 0.81 8.17
CA TYR A 19 -22.71 1.77 7.96
C TYR A 19 -22.66 2.23 6.50
N ARG A 20 -22.45 3.52 6.28
CA ARG A 20 -21.99 4.04 4.98
C ARG A 20 -20.48 3.79 4.89
N CYS A 21 -20.06 2.94 3.96
CA CYS A 21 -18.67 2.53 3.81
C CYS A 21 -18.05 3.18 2.57
N LEU A 22 -16.77 3.54 2.68
CA LEU A 22 -15.97 4.11 1.60
C LEU A 22 -14.60 3.43 1.61
N ALA A 23 -14.13 3.00 0.45
CA ALA A 23 -12.79 2.49 0.25
C ALA A 23 -12.22 3.12 -1.02
N PRO A 24 -11.43 4.20 -0.90
CA PRO A 24 -10.80 4.82 -2.06
C PRO A 24 -9.53 4.09 -2.46
N ASP A 25 -9.22 4.06 -3.74
CA ASP A 25 -7.85 3.89 -4.18
C ASP A 25 -7.06 5.14 -3.79
N LEU A 26 -5.95 4.97 -3.08
CA LEU A 26 -5.11 6.08 -2.69
C LEU A 26 -4.38 6.65 -3.91
N ARG A 27 -3.85 7.90 -3.83
CA ARG A 27 -3.02 8.43 -4.92
C ARG A 27 -1.96 7.42 -5.33
N GLY A 28 -1.69 7.30 -6.62
CA GLY A 28 -0.75 6.32 -7.16
C GLY A 28 -1.30 4.91 -7.33
N TYR A 29 -2.58 4.69 -7.05
CA TYR A 29 -3.26 3.40 -7.20
C TYR A 29 -4.54 3.51 -8.01
N GLY A 30 -4.85 2.46 -8.75
CA GLY A 30 -6.12 2.30 -9.47
C GLY A 30 -6.44 3.47 -10.39
N ASP A 31 -7.65 4.00 -10.28
CA ASP A 31 -8.12 5.14 -11.08
C ASP A 31 -7.77 6.51 -10.45
N SER A 32 -7.11 6.52 -9.30
CA SER A 32 -6.64 7.76 -8.66
C SER A 32 -5.40 8.33 -9.36
N SER A 33 -5.23 9.65 -9.25
CA SER A 33 -4.06 10.31 -9.84
C SER A 33 -2.75 9.75 -9.28
N ALA A 34 -1.74 9.59 -10.17
CA ALA A 34 -0.43 9.05 -9.84
C ALA A 34 0.68 10.07 -10.13
N PRO A 35 0.93 11.06 -9.24
CA PRO A 35 2.03 12.00 -9.40
C PRO A 35 3.38 11.28 -9.52
N ALA A 36 4.21 11.71 -10.48
CA ALA A 36 5.51 11.07 -10.72
C ALA A 36 6.52 11.31 -9.59
N SER A 37 6.44 12.47 -8.92
CA SER A 37 7.41 12.85 -7.89
C SER A 37 7.12 12.16 -6.55
N PRO A 38 8.11 11.48 -5.92
CA PRO A 38 7.99 10.96 -4.56
C PRO A 38 7.59 12.03 -3.53
N ALA A 39 8.00 13.28 -3.73
CA ALA A 39 7.65 14.37 -2.83
C ALA A 39 6.14 14.67 -2.75
N SER A 40 5.37 14.16 -3.72
CA SER A 40 3.91 14.25 -3.71
C SER A 40 3.22 13.17 -2.84
N TYR A 41 3.99 12.28 -2.20
CA TYR A 41 3.46 11.16 -1.40
C TYR A 41 3.74 11.31 0.10
N THR A 42 4.18 12.48 0.56
CA THR A 42 4.43 12.70 1.98
C THR A 42 3.15 12.53 2.81
N ALA A 43 3.30 12.30 4.12
CA ALA A 43 2.18 12.17 5.05
C ALA A 43 1.16 13.32 4.94
N PHE A 44 1.63 14.55 4.71
CA PHE A 44 0.75 15.72 4.56
C PHE A 44 -0.11 15.65 3.30
N HIS A 45 0.47 15.20 2.19
CA HIS A 45 -0.27 15.03 0.93
C HIS A 45 -1.33 13.94 1.07
N LEU A 46 -0.96 12.79 1.64
CA LEU A 46 -1.87 11.66 1.83
C LEU A 46 -3.03 12.01 2.79
N VAL A 47 -2.73 12.69 3.89
CA VAL A 47 -3.77 13.17 4.82
C VAL A 47 -4.63 14.23 4.15
N GLY A 48 -4.04 15.11 3.34
CA GLY A 48 -4.76 16.12 2.56
C GLY A 48 -5.79 15.49 1.62
N ASP A 49 -5.44 14.39 0.94
CA ASP A 49 -6.38 13.66 0.07
C ASP A 49 -7.58 13.12 0.85
N VAL A 50 -7.33 12.48 1.99
CA VAL A 50 -8.42 11.94 2.81
C VAL A 50 -9.32 13.05 3.32
N VAL A 51 -8.75 14.16 3.80
CA VAL A 51 -9.52 15.32 4.26
C VAL A 51 -10.34 15.92 3.12
N GLY A 52 -9.73 16.10 1.94
CA GLY A 52 -10.42 16.59 0.75
C GLY A 52 -11.58 15.69 0.33
N LEU A 53 -11.40 14.38 0.38
CA LEU A 53 -12.46 13.41 0.13
C LEU A 53 -13.60 13.53 1.15
N LEU A 54 -13.28 13.63 2.44
CA LEU A 54 -14.29 13.81 3.49
C LEU A 54 -15.06 15.12 3.33
N ASP A 55 -14.39 16.21 2.97
CA ASP A 55 -15.01 17.51 2.73
C ASP A 55 -15.93 17.47 1.51
N ALA A 56 -15.49 16.88 0.41
CA ALA A 56 -16.29 16.71 -0.80
C ALA A 56 -17.57 15.89 -0.55
N LEU A 57 -17.53 14.95 0.38
CA LEU A 57 -18.65 14.11 0.77
C LEU A 57 -19.46 14.68 1.94
N SER A 58 -19.10 15.87 2.44
CA SER A 58 -19.71 16.52 3.60
C SER A 58 -19.71 15.62 4.86
N LEU A 59 -18.61 14.90 5.08
CA LEU A 59 -18.41 14.01 6.21
C LEU A 59 -17.51 14.68 7.26
N PRO A 60 -18.05 15.20 8.37
CA PRO A 60 -17.24 15.90 9.35
C PRO A 60 -16.31 14.97 10.11
N GLN A 61 -16.74 13.74 10.35
CA GLN A 61 -16.00 12.76 11.15
C GLN A 61 -16.34 11.33 10.73
N VAL A 62 -15.35 10.43 10.71
CA VAL A 62 -15.49 9.04 10.28
C VAL A 62 -14.81 8.06 11.24
N PHE A 63 -15.22 6.80 11.17
CA PHE A 63 -14.40 5.68 11.62
C PHE A 63 -13.37 5.38 10.54
N VAL A 64 -12.11 5.19 10.92
CA VAL A 64 -11.03 4.91 9.98
C VAL A 64 -10.52 3.50 10.20
N VAL A 65 -10.40 2.73 9.12
CA VAL A 65 -9.83 1.38 9.13
C VAL A 65 -8.71 1.36 8.11
N GLY A 66 -7.52 0.97 8.52
CA GLY A 66 -6.37 0.89 7.63
C GLY A 66 -5.51 -0.34 7.86
N GLN A 67 -4.87 -0.81 6.78
CA GLN A 67 -3.91 -1.90 6.80
C GLN A 67 -2.64 -1.50 6.05
N GLY A 68 -1.48 -1.94 6.52
CA GLY A 68 -0.20 -1.62 5.89
C GLY A 68 0.02 -0.10 5.77
N TRP A 69 0.27 0.40 4.57
CA TRP A 69 0.36 1.84 4.32
C TRP A 69 -0.94 2.59 4.65
N GLY A 70 -2.10 1.95 4.46
CA GLY A 70 -3.38 2.52 4.89
C GLY A 70 -3.47 2.70 6.40
N ALA A 71 -2.88 1.79 7.20
CA ALA A 71 -2.80 1.96 8.64
C ALA A 71 -1.86 3.11 9.03
N LEU A 72 -0.72 3.25 8.36
CA LEU A 72 0.20 4.37 8.58
C LEU A 72 -0.46 5.71 8.27
N LEU A 73 -1.16 5.80 7.13
CA LEU A 73 -1.96 6.98 6.77
C LEU A 73 -3.04 7.28 7.81
N ALA A 74 -3.72 6.25 8.31
CA ALA A 74 -4.76 6.39 9.33
C ALA A 74 -4.18 6.92 10.66
N TRP A 75 -2.97 6.49 11.05
CA TRP A 75 -2.24 7.06 12.18
C TRP A 75 -1.89 8.54 11.97
N TYR A 76 -1.43 8.91 10.77
CA TYR A 76 -1.16 10.32 10.44
C TYR A 76 -2.42 11.16 10.46
N LEU A 77 -3.54 10.64 9.95
CA LEU A 77 -4.82 11.34 10.01
C LEU A 77 -5.24 11.59 11.46
N CYS A 78 -5.12 10.60 12.35
CA CYS A 78 -5.40 10.76 13.78
C CYS A 78 -4.47 11.78 14.45
N THR A 79 -3.21 11.87 14.00
CA THR A 79 -2.22 12.78 14.58
C THR A 79 -2.44 14.22 14.13
N PHE A 80 -2.69 14.42 12.82
CA PHE A 80 -2.76 15.76 12.23
C PHE A 80 -4.17 16.35 12.20
N ARG A 81 -5.19 15.48 12.18
CA ARG A 81 -6.61 15.86 12.06
C ARG A 81 -7.50 15.01 12.96
N PRO A 82 -7.21 14.99 14.30
CA PRO A 82 -7.95 14.16 15.26
C PRO A 82 -9.45 14.44 15.25
N GLU A 83 -9.86 15.66 14.95
CA GLU A 83 -11.26 16.06 14.88
C GLU A 83 -12.02 15.36 13.74
N ARG A 84 -11.31 14.81 12.75
CA ARG A 84 -11.91 14.08 11.60
C ARG A 84 -12.10 12.58 11.90
N VAL A 85 -11.55 12.08 13.02
CA VAL A 85 -11.53 10.65 13.33
C VAL A 85 -12.33 10.37 14.59
N ARG A 86 -13.36 9.52 14.46
CA ARG A 86 -14.18 9.06 15.58
C ARG A 86 -13.55 7.88 16.31
N ALA A 87 -13.00 6.95 15.56
CA ALA A 87 -12.21 5.84 16.06
C ALA A 87 -11.33 5.27 14.94
N LEU A 88 -10.25 4.60 15.32
CA LEU A 88 -9.28 3.98 14.44
C LEU A 88 -9.19 2.48 14.67
N VAL A 89 -9.16 1.72 13.56
CA VAL A 89 -8.70 0.33 13.52
C VAL A 89 -7.48 0.27 12.62
N ALA A 90 -6.30 0.05 13.20
CA ALA A 90 -5.05 -0.09 12.47
C ALA A 90 -4.60 -1.56 12.49
N MET A 91 -4.33 -2.13 11.31
CA MET A 91 -3.90 -3.51 11.14
C MET A 91 -2.49 -3.55 10.56
N SER A 92 -1.69 -4.51 10.99
CA SER A 92 -0.31 -4.81 10.60
C SER A 92 0.75 -3.75 10.90
N VAL A 93 0.40 -2.47 11.04
CA VAL A 93 1.36 -1.39 11.34
C VAL A 93 0.92 -0.66 12.61
N ALA A 94 1.74 -0.75 13.66
CA ALA A 94 1.56 -0.01 14.89
C ALA A 94 1.95 1.47 14.71
N PHE A 95 1.47 2.32 15.62
CA PHE A 95 1.94 3.69 15.67
C PHE A 95 3.43 3.75 15.97
N MET A 96 4.17 4.43 15.11
CA MET A 96 5.61 4.67 15.28
C MET A 96 5.84 6.19 15.32
N PRO A 97 6.17 6.74 16.50
CA PRO A 97 6.50 8.15 16.60
C PRO A 97 7.77 8.44 15.81
N ARG A 98 7.82 9.59 15.16
CA ARG A 98 9.02 10.03 14.46
C ARG A 98 10.19 10.15 15.43
N ASN A 99 11.31 9.51 15.09
CA ASN A 99 12.59 9.74 15.75
C ASN A 99 13.44 10.67 14.88
N PRO A 100 13.66 11.93 15.29
CA PRO A 100 14.43 12.88 14.47
C PRO A 100 15.92 12.54 14.36
N ALA A 101 16.44 11.66 15.22
CA ALA A 101 17.84 11.25 15.23
C ALA A 101 18.14 10.10 14.25
N VAL A 102 17.11 9.44 13.70
CA VAL A 102 17.28 8.27 12.83
C VAL A 102 16.38 8.39 11.63
N ARG A 103 16.96 8.33 10.44
CA ARG A 103 16.18 8.20 9.20
C ARG A 103 15.58 6.79 9.14
N PRO A 104 14.29 6.64 8.80
CA PRO A 104 13.65 5.33 8.67
C PRO A 104 14.44 4.36 7.79
N LEU A 105 14.91 4.80 6.63
CA LEU A 105 15.67 3.97 5.70
C LEU A 105 17.00 3.46 6.28
N ASP A 106 17.72 4.29 7.02
CA ASP A 106 18.98 3.89 7.66
C ASP A 106 18.71 2.80 8.73
N GLY A 107 17.57 2.91 9.42
CA GLY A 107 17.11 1.90 10.35
C GLY A 107 16.84 0.56 9.67
N PHE A 108 16.07 0.56 8.58
CA PHE A 108 15.77 -0.65 7.80
C PHE A 108 17.03 -1.26 7.19
N ARG A 109 17.90 -0.45 6.61
CA ARG A 109 19.18 -0.91 6.04
C ARG A 109 20.07 -1.59 7.09
N ARG A 110 20.14 -1.02 8.30
CA ARG A 110 20.92 -1.59 9.40
C ARG A 110 20.40 -2.95 9.86
N ILE A 111 19.06 -3.11 9.90
CA ILE A 111 18.43 -4.33 10.44
C ILE A 111 18.38 -5.43 9.38
N TYR A 112 18.05 -5.09 8.14
CA TYR A 112 17.69 -6.05 7.09
C TYR A 112 18.68 -6.07 5.91
N GLY A 113 19.62 -5.13 5.84
CA GLY A 113 20.59 -5.00 4.74
C GLY A 113 20.03 -4.30 3.49
N ASP A 114 20.93 -4.12 2.50
CA ASP A 114 20.59 -3.41 1.26
C ASP A 114 19.62 -4.19 0.35
N GLY A 115 19.55 -5.51 0.51
CA GLY A 115 18.61 -6.36 -0.21
C GLY A 115 17.15 -6.23 0.23
N TYR A 116 16.88 -5.56 1.34
CA TYR A 116 15.53 -5.40 1.85
C TYR A 116 14.67 -4.57 0.90
N TYR A 117 13.44 -4.99 0.66
CA TYR A 117 12.60 -4.41 -0.38
C TYR A 117 12.38 -2.89 -0.24
N LEU A 118 12.25 -2.38 1.00
CA LEU A 118 12.11 -0.93 1.23
C LEU A 118 13.34 -0.15 0.76
N VAL A 119 14.53 -0.73 0.92
CA VAL A 119 15.79 -0.12 0.50
C VAL A 119 15.94 -0.20 -1.03
N ARG A 120 15.59 -1.35 -1.63
CA ARG A 120 15.65 -1.54 -3.08
C ARG A 120 14.67 -0.64 -3.85
N MET A 121 13.49 -0.36 -3.28
CA MET A 121 12.49 0.53 -3.90
C MET A 121 12.91 1.98 -3.96
N GLN A 122 13.99 2.40 -3.28
CA GLN A 122 14.38 3.81 -3.22
C GLN A 122 14.90 4.34 -4.56
N GLU A 123 15.61 3.53 -5.34
CA GLU A 123 16.15 3.95 -6.63
C GLU A 123 15.03 3.98 -7.69
N PRO A 124 14.68 5.17 -8.22
CA PRO A 124 13.62 5.28 -9.22
C PRO A 124 13.95 4.49 -10.49
N GLY A 125 12.98 3.76 -10.99
CA GLY A 125 13.10 2.97 -12.21
C GLY A 125 13.71 1.57 -12.03
N GLN A 126 14.43 1.29 -10.95
CA GLN A 126 15.09 0.00 -10.75
C GLN A 126 14.07 -1.14 -10.58
N MET A 127 13.19 -1.04 -9.59
CA MET A 127 12.17 -2.06 -9.36
C MET A 127 11.09 -2.06 -10.45
N GLU A 128 10.78 -0.89 -11.00
CA GLU A 128 9.85 -0.80 -12.14
C GLU A 128 10.36 -1.59 -13.35
N ALA A 129 11.66 -1.49 -13.67
CA ALA A 129 12.25 -2.24 -14.78
C ALA A 129 12.26 -3.76 -14.50
N GLU A 130 12.50 -4.15 -13.26
CA GLU A 130 12.41 -5.56 -12.86
C GLU A 130 10.97 -6.08 -13.03
N PHE A 131 9.97 -5.35 -12.54
CA PHE A 131 8.56 -5.73 -12.67
C PHE A 131 8.07 -5.72 -14.11
N ALA A 132 8.50 -4.76 -14.93
CA ALA A 132 8.17 -4.71 -16.34
C ALA A 132 8.72 -5.91 -17.17
N SER A 133 9.70 -6.63 -16.63
CA SER A 133 10.23 -7.85 -17.25
C SER A 133 9.49 -9.13 -16.89
N MET A 134 8.48 -9.05 -16.03
CA MET A 134 7.72 -10.16 -15.48
C MET A 134 6.23 -10.07 -15.85
N ASP A 135 5.55 -11.20 -15.83
CA ASP A 135 4.09 -11.23 -15.89
C ASP A 135 3.50 -10.60 -14.61
N THR A 136 2.64 -9.61 -14.76
CA THR A 136 2.05 -8.89 -13.62
C THR A 136 1.17 -9.79 -12.76
N ARG A 137 0.50 -10.79 -13.35
CA ARG A 137 -0.26 -11.81 -12.61
C ARG A 137 0.67 -12.64 -11.72
N PHE A 138 1.82 -13.04 -12.26
CA PHE A 138 2.83 -13.76 -11.49
C PHE A 138 3.31 -12.95 -10.29
N ILE A 139 3.57 -11.63 -10.48
CA ILE A 139 3.96 -10.72 -9.39
C ILE A 139 2.92 -10.76 -8.27
N PHE A 140 1.62 -10.61 -8.58
CA PHE A 140 0.57 -10.61 -7.58
C PHE A 140 0.35 -11.98 -6.94
N LYS A 141 0.35 -13.05 -7.71
CA LYS A 141 0.29 -14.41 -7.16
C LYS A 141 1.40 -14.62 -6.15
N ARG A 142 2.63 -14.27 -6.50
CA ARG A 142 3.80 -14.43 -5.62
C ARG A 142 3.68 -13.58 -4.36
N LEU A 143 3.27 -12.32 -4.48
CA LEU A 143 3.08 -11.41 -3.33
C LEU A 143 2.04 -11.92 -2.34
N PHE A 144 0.90 -12.46 -2.81
CA PHE A 144 -0.20 -12.86 -1.94
C PHE A 144 -0.08 -14.27 -1.39
N THR A 145 0.70 -15.15 -2.01
CA THR A 145 0.86 -16.54 -1.57
C THR A 145 2.10 -16.79 -0.72
N THR A 146 3.05 -15.85 -0.73
CA THR A 146 4.26 -15.97 0.08
C THR A 146 3.93 -15.94 1.56
N ARG A 147 4.28 -17.02 2.26
CA ARG A 147 4.14 -17.18 3.71
C ARG A 147 5.46 -17.01 4.46
N ASP A 148 6.51 -16.60 3.77
CA ASP A 148 7.79 -16.34 4.40
C ASP A 148 7.68 -15.10 5.27
N THR A 149 7.80 -15.31 6.58
CA THR A 149 7.77 -14.27 7.61
C THR A 149 9.14 -13.65 7.86
N GLY A 150 10.16 -14.11 7.15
CA GLY A 150 11.49 -13.51 7.17
C GLY A 150 11.51 -12.10 6.60
N ALA A 151 12.61 -11.39 6.78
CA ALA A 151 12.83 -10.10 6.15
C ALA A 151 12.67 -10.27 4.63
N THR A 152 11.57 -9.80 4.08
CA THR A 152 11.23 -10.00 2.68
C THR A 152 12.26 -9.29 1.82
N SER A 153 13.30 -10.03 1.50
CA SER A 153 14.22 -9.65 0.44
C SER A 153 13.46 -9.91 -0.85
N LEU A 154 12.92 -8.88 -1.47
CA LEU A 154 12.48 -8.96 -2.85
C LEU A 154 13.74 -9.01 -3.73
N SER A 155 14.62 -9.97 -3.45
CA SER A 155 15.81 -10.20 -4.25
C SER A 155 15.40 -10.71 -5.64
N LYS A 156 16.27 -10.55 -6.63
CA LYS A 156 16.01 -11.13 -7.96
C LYS A 156 15.70 -12.62 -7.87
N GLU A 157 16.40 -13.32 -6.99
CA GLU A 157 16.24 -14.76 -6.77
C GLU A 157 14.85 -15.12 -6.24
N TRP A 158 14.23 -14.23 -5.46
CA TRP A 158 12.87 -14.45 -4.95
C TRP A 158 11.81 -14.45 -6.06
N TRP A 159 12.06 -13.69 -7.13
CA TRP A 159 11.19 -13.63 -8.31
C TRP A 159 11.48 -14.74 -9.33
N VAL A 160 12.68 -15.32 -9.31
CA VAL A 160 13.19 -16.25 -10.32
C VAL A 160 12.81 -17.70 -10.01
N SER A 161 11.52 -18.02 -9.96
CA SER A 161 11.04 -19.38 -10.23
C SER A 161 9.83 -19.29 -11.18
N PRO A 162 10.03 -18.89 -12.44
CA PRO A 162 8.93 -18.72 -13.39
C PRO A 162 8.23 -20.04 -13.78
N GLU A 163 8.80 -21.19 -13.44
CA GLU A 163 8.26 -22.52 -13.73
C GLU A 163 7.40 -23.08 -12.59
N GLU A 164 7.34 -22.41 -11.44
CA GLU A 164 6.53 -22.85 -10.31
C GLU A 164 5.08 -22.43 -10.51
N GLU A 165 4.20 -23.40 -10.70
CA GLU A 165 2.76 -23.17 -10.70
C GLU A 165 2.33 -22.73 -9.28
N ILE A 166 1.94 -21.46 -9.14
CA ILE A 166 1.51 -20.89 -7.86
C ILE A 166 0.04 -21.22 -7.65
N GLU A 167 -0.23 -22.14 -6.75
CA GLU A 167 -1.58 -22.49 -6.34
C GLU A 167 -2.16 -21.38 -5.44
N LEU A 168 -3.34 -20.87 -5.81
CA LEU A 168 -4.01 -19.83 -5.03
C LEU A 168 -4.72 -20.40 -3.81
N PRO A 169 -4.62 -19.74 -2.64
CA PRO A 169 -5.39 -20.13 -1.47
C PRO A 169 -6.89 -19.87 -1.70
N PRO A 170 -7.78 -20.57 -0.99
CA PRO A 170 -9.25 -20.51 -1.23
C PRO A 170 -9.88 -19.11 -1.10
N TRP A 171 -9.20 -18.17 -0.45
CA TRP A 171 -9.68 -16.79 -0.27
C TRP A 171 -9.27 -15.85 -1.40
N LEU A 172 -8.40 -16.29 -2.33
CA LEU A 172 -7.84 -15.50 -3.42
C LEU A 172 -8.26 -16.12 -4.75
N SER A 173 -8.98 -15.37 -5.59
CA SER A 173 -9.45 -15.86 -6.89
C SER A 173 -8.56 -15.39 -8.03
N GLU A 174 -8.53 -16.16 -9.12
CA GLU A 174 -7.86 -15.77 -10.38
C GLU A 174 -8.44 -14.46 -10.92
N GLU A 175 -9.74 -14.28 -10.82
CA GLU A 175 -10.45 -13.09 -11.27
C GLU A 175 -9.97 -11.81 -10.54
N TYR A 176 -9.69 -11.93 -9.23
CA TYR A 176 -9.13 -10.84 -8.46
C TYR A 176 -7.68 -10.52 -8.87
N ILE A 177 -6.87 -11.56 -9.14
CA ILE A 177 -5.51 -11.40 -9.68
C ILE A 177 -5.54 -10.72 -11.04
N ASP A 178 -6.46 -11.14 -11.94
CA ASP A 178 -6.64 -10.54 -13.26
C ASP A 178 -6.99 -9.06 -13.18
N HIS A 179 -7.89 -8.71 -12.28
CA HIS A 179 -8.28 -7.32 -12.06
C HIS A 179 -7.10 -6.45 -11.58
N LEU A 180 -6.33 -6.95 -10.62
CA LEU A 180 -5.14 -6.26 -10.13
C LEU A 180 -4.10 -6.10 -11.24
N ALA A 181 -3.79 -7.19 -11.94
CA ALA A 181 -2.81 -7.20 -13.01
C ALA A 181 -3.17 -6.18 -14.10
N ALA A 182 -4.41 -6.22 -14.59
CA ALA A 182 -4.89 -5.28 -15.60
C ALA A 182 -4.74 -3.82 -15.16
N LYS A 183 -5.04 -3.50 -13.89
CA LYS A 183 -4.88 -2.14 -13.38
C LYS A 183 -3.42 -1.71 -13.27
N PHE A 184 -2.54 -2.58 -12.81
CA PHE A 184 -1.12 -2.25 -12.71
C PHE A 184 -0.39 -2.29 -14.05
N ASP A 185 -0.87 -3.05 -15.05
CA ASP A 185 -0.40 -2.96 -16.43
C ASP A 185 -0.74 -1.61 -17.06
N GLU A 186 -1.90 -1.04 -16.69
CA GLU A 186 -2.33 0.28 -17.15
C GLU A 186 -1.56 1.42 -16.45
N THR A 187 -1.40 1.36 -15.13
CA THR A 187 -0.92 2.48 -14.30
C THR A 187 0.55 2.37 -13.91
N GLY A 188 1.13 1.18 -14.03
CA GLY A 188 2.49 0.87 -13.57
C GLY A 188 2.61 0.79 -12.04
N PHE A 189 3.83 0.56 -11.57
CA PHE A 189 4.14 0.38 -10.15
C PHE A 189 4.75 1.62 -9.48
N THR A 190 5.08 2.66 -10.24
CA THR A 190 5.77 3.86 -9.73
C THR A 190 5.00 4.55 -8.61
N GLY A 191 3.69 4.70 -8.76
CA GLY A 191 2.84 5.29 -7.73
C GLY A 191 2.92 4.55 -6.41
N ALA A 192 2.81 3.23 -6.44
CA ALA A 192 2.92 2.37 -5.27
C ALA A 192 4.31 2.45 -4.62
N MET A 193 5.38 2.52 -5.42
CA MET A 193 6.76 2.61 -4.92
C MET A 193 7.06 3.98 -4.32
N ASN A 194 6.42 5.05 -4.78
CA ASN A 194 6.62 6.40 -4.27
C ASN A 194 6.18 6.55 -2.81
N PHE A 195 5.27 5.73 -2.31
CA PHE A 195 4.97 5.65 -0.87
C PHE A 195 6.20 5.27 -0.04
N TYR A 196 7.06 4.42 -0.57
CA TYR A 196 8.30 4.01 0.11
C TYR A 196 9.43 5.02 -0.10
N ARG A 197 9.45 5.70 -1.25
CA ARG A 197 10.46 6.73 -1.58
C ARG A 197 10.31 8.02 -0.78
N CYS A 198 9.12 8.27 -0.22
CA CYS A 198 8.90 9.46 0.60
C CYS A 198 9.18 9.26 2.10
N LEU A 199 9.64 8.09 2.54
CA LEU A 199 9.82 7.77 3.96
C LEU A 199 10.79 8.70 4.70
N ASP A 200 11.79 9.24 4.01
CA ASP A 200 12.80 10.13 4.58
C ASP A 200 12.57 11.63 4.26
N LEU A 201 11.42 11.97 3.62
CA LEU A 201 11.06 13.35 3.23
C LEU A 201 10.35 14.15 4.33
#